data_61ae4730ceb6efc9049cbda22b67da2c
#
_entry.id   61ae4730ceb6efc9049cbda22b67da2c
#
_cell.length_a   1.000
_cell.length_b   1.000
_cell.length_c   1.000
_cell.angle_alpha   90.00
_cell.angle_beta   90.00
_cell.angle_gamma   90.00
#
_symmetry.space_group_name_H-M   'P 1'
#
loop_
_entity.id
_entity.type
_entity.pdbx_description
1 polymer ?
#
loop_
_entity_poly.entity_id
_entity_poly.type
_entity_poly.pdbx_seq_one_letter_code
_entity_poly.pdbx_strand_id
1 'polypeptide(L)'
;MKRILLSVPHMGGAELTYVSEAFATNWLSTVGPNIAAFETEFENRIGQPAVALSSCTAAIHLGLRLLGVGPGDEVLSSTLTFVGGCNPIRYLGAEPIFLDSGYSTWNLDPNILEDAFRKRAQRKKLPRALVVAHLYGQCADMDPILALCRQYGVPVLEDAAEALGSTYKDRPAGTLGDIGVFSFNGNKIITTTGGGMLVSSNAAWVKKARFWSQQARDPGLAYEHSEMGYNYRMSNVLAGIGRGQLEVLDLRVNQRRAIAFRYRDAFADLPGITLMPQAPYGLHTNWLSCFLIDEREFGSSRDALIRALDQANVESRPLWKPMHLQPLYAGCERYGGEVAEDLFRRGICLPSSSSLPEEDQLYVINSVRRTAGADALTQMVQ
;
A
#
# COMPACT_ATOMS: atom_id res chain seq x y z
N MET A 1 30.79 7.36 0.80
CA MET A 1 29.78 6.71 -0.07
C MET A 1 28.45 7.44 0.12
N LYS A 2 27.67 7.69 -0.94
CA LYS A 2 26.32 8.25 -0.87
C LYS A 2 25.42 7.28 -0.12
N ARG A 3 24.46 7.80 0.71
CA ARG A 3 23.52 6.96 1.44
C ARG A 3 22.62 6.20 0.49
N ILE A 4 22.53 4.88 0.65
CA ILE A 4 21.61 4.02 -0.09
C ILE A 4 20.27 4.08 0.62
N LEU A 5 19.25 4.63 -0.06
CA LEU A 5 17.92 4.84 0.51
C LEU A 5 17.00 3.64 0.25
N LEU A 6 16.01 3.46 1.12
CA LEU A 6 15.07 2.33 1.09
C LEU A 6 14.23 2.27 -0.18
N SER A 7 13.61 3.39 -0.55
CA SER A 7 12.76 3.49 -1.74
C SER A 7 12.65 4.96 -2.16
N VAL A 8 13.19 5.28 -3.33
CA VAL A 8 13.19 6.64 -3.90
C VAL A 8 12.37 6.70 -5.19
N PRO A 9 11.88 7.89 -5.58
CA PRO A 9 11.29 8.11 -6.89
C PRO A 9 12.22 7.71 -8.03
N HIS A 10 11.66 7.14 -9.10
CA HIS A 10 12.41 6.78 -10.30
C HIS A 10 11.65 7.24 -11.54
N MET A 11 12.13 8.36 -12.14
CA MET A 11 11.47 8.95 -13.30
C MET A 11 11.59 8.08 -14.55
N GLY A 12 10.53 8.08 -15.36
CA GLY A 12 10.45 7.35 -16.63
C GLY A 12 11.01 8.12 -17.82
N GLY A 13 10.94 9.46 -17.73
CA GLY A 13 11.40 10.39 -18.76
C GLY A 13 10.29 11.28 -19.34
N ALA A 14 9.04 10.81 -19.41
CA ALA A 14 7.91 11.57 -19.97
C ALA A 14 7.32 12.61 -19.00
N GLU A 15 7.56 12.48 -17.69
CA GLU A 15 6.93 13.32 -16.66
C GLU A 15 7.19 14.81 -16.87
N LEU A 16 8.44 15.17 -17.21
CA LEU A 16 8.82 16.56 -17.40
C LEU A 16 8.10 17.20 -18.60
N THR A 17 7.82 16.42 -19.66
CA THR A 17 7.03 16.87 -20.80
C THR A 17 5.63 17.28 -20.38
N TYR A 18 4.90 16.41 -19.68
CA TYR A 18 3.54 16.69 -19.21
C TYR A 18 3.49 17.85 -18.20
N VAL A 19 4.50 17.97 -17.34
CA VAL A 19 4.62 19.10 -16.40
C VAL A 19 4.87 20.41 -17.17
N SER A 20 5.80 20.41 -18.13
CA SER A 20 6.12 21.59 -18.95
C SER A 20 4.91 22.06 -19.77
N GLU A 21 4.13 21.14 -20.33
CA GLU A 21 2.88 21.45 -21.02
C GLU A 21 1.84 22.09 -20.09
N ALA A 22 1.73 21.61 -18.84
CA ALA A 22 0.82 22.23 -17.86
C ALA A 22 1.23 23.67 -17.55
N PHE A 23 2.52 23.97 -17.46
CA PHE A 23 3.03 25.33 -17.29
C PHE A 23 2.81 26.19 -18.55
N ALA A 24 3.13 25.67 -19.73
CA ALA A 24 2.98 26.39 -21.00
C ALA A 24 1.51 26.77 -21.30
N THR A 25 0.58 25.92 -20.87
CA THR A 25 -0.85 26.12 -21.09
C THR A 25 -1.58 26.73 -19.88
N ASN A 26 -0.84 27.05 -18.81
CA ASN A 26 -1.35 27.62 -17.53
C ASN A 26 -2.42 26.77 -16.83
N TRP A 27 -2.40 25.44 -16.99
CA TRP A 27 -3.25 24.51 -16.26
C TRP A 27 -2.60 24.11 -14.90
N LEU A 28 -2.47 25.08 -14.00
CA LEU A 28 -1.74 24.93 -12.71
C LEU A 28 -2.69 24.85 -11.50
N SER A 29 -3.79 24.11 -11.64
CA SER A 29 -4.82 23.98 -10.60
C SER A 29 -5.30 22.54 -10.44
N THR A 30 -6.38 22.33 -9.70
CA THR A 30 -7.06 21.03 -9.53
C THR A 30 -8.07 20.72 -10.66
N VAL A 31 -7.97 21.44 -11.76
CA VAL A 31 -8.65 21.16 -13.04
C VAL A 31 -7.64 21.20 -14.16
N GLY A 32 -7.85 20.43 -15.22
CA GLY A 32 -6.99 20.43 -16.38
C GLY A 32 -6.95 19.09 -17.12
N PRO A 33 -6.36 19.08 -18.34
CA PRO A 33 -6.40 17.92 -19.23
C PRO A 33 -5.63 16.70 -18.68
N ASN A 34 -4.51 16.91 -17.95
CA ASN A 34 -3.74 15.79 -17.39
C ASN A 34 -4.52 14.98 -16.36
N ILE A 35 -5.40 15.61 -15.58
CA ILE A 35 -6.21 14.88 -14.58
C ILE A 35 -7.17 13.93 -15.29
N ALA A 36 -7.89 14.42 -16.31
CA ALA A 36 -8.82 13.60 -17.07
C ALA A 36 -8.09 12.47 -17.83
N ALA A 37 -6.95 12.80 -18.44
CA ALA A 37 -6.13 11.80 -19.15
C ALA A 37 -5.58 10.74 -18.19
N PHE A 38 -5.03 11.14 -17.04
CA PHE A 38 -4.50 10.20 -16.03
C PHE A 38 -5.58 9.25 -15.50
N GLU A 39 -6.79 9.78 -15.24
CA GLU A 39 -7.92 8.94 -14.83
C GLU A 39 -8.28 7.93 -15.92
N THR A 40 -8.43 8.36 -17.19
CA THR A 40 -8.74 7.47 -18.31
C THR A 40 -7.66 6.43 -18.55
N GLU A 41 -6.38 6.81 -18.52
CA GLU A 41 -5.24 5.90 -18.66
C GLU A 41 -5.20 4.88 -17.54
N PHE A 42 -5.50 5.31 -16.30
CA PHE A 42 -5.60 4.43 -15.14
C PHE A 42 -6.81 3.48 -15.21
N GLU A 43 -7.97 3.99 -15.62
CA GLU A 43 -9.19 3.18 -15.89
C GLU A 43 -8.91 2.07 -16.90
N ASN A 44 -8.24 2.40 -18.01
CA ASN A 44 -7.85 1.42 -19.03
C ASN A 44 -6.89 0.36 -18.47
N ARG A 45 -6.01 0.74 -17.56
CA ARG A 45 -5.05 -0.18 -16.94
C ARG A 45 -5.69 -1.11 -15.91
N ILE A 46 -6.63 -0.60 -15.11
CA ILE A 46 -7.24 -1.32 -13.98
C ILE A 46 -8.55 -2.00 -14.38
N GLY A 47 -9.24 -1.49 -15.41
CA GLY A 47 -10.52 -2.01 -15.88
C GLY A 47 -11.72 -1.54 -15.05
N GLN A 48 -11.58 -0.47 -14.28
CA GLN A 48 -12.67 0.11 -13.48
C GLN A 48 -12.61 1.64 -13.48
N PRO A 49 -13.78 2.33 -13.38
CA PRO A 49 -13.85 3.78 -13.21
C PRO A 49 -12.96 4.28 -12.07
N ALA A 50 -12.31 5.42 -12.26
CA ALA A 50 -11.32 5.97 -11.35
C ALA A 50 -11.52 7.47 -11.08
N VAL A 51 -11.08 7.92 -9.90
CA VAL A 51 -10.96 9.34 -9.56
C VAL A 51 -9.62 9.63 -8.88
N ALA A 52 -8.88 10.58 -9.44
CA ALA A 52 -7.58 11.02 -8.92
C ALA A 52 -7.78 11.99 -7.75
N LEU A 53 -7.09 11.73 -6.64
CA LEU A 53 -7.22 12.44 -5.38
C LEU A 53 -5.85 12.90 -4.85
N SER A 54 -5.86 13.81 -3.90
CA SER A 54 -4.65 14.42 -3.31
C SER A 54 -3.77 13.44 -2.53
N SER A 55 -4.34 12.32 -2.07
CA SER A 55 -3.61 11.25 -1.37
C SER A 55 -4.44 9.97 -1.31
N CYS A 56 -3.78 8.83 -1.06
CA CYS A 56 -4.47 7.57 -0.76
C CYS A 56 -5.32 7.68 0.53
N THR A 57 -4.84 8.39 1.54
CA THR A 57 -5.60 8.65 2.79
C THR A 57 -6.92 9.37 2.49
N ALA A 58 -6.91 10.35 1.58
CA ALA A 58 -8.13 11.01 1.10
C ALA A 58 -9.04 10.03 0.34
N ALA A 59 -8.47 9.11 -0.44
CA ALA A 59 -9.22 8.07 -1.14
C ALA A 59 -9.92 7.10 -0.17
N ILE A 60 -9.22 6.63 0.86
CA ILE A 60 -9.80 5.78 1.92
C ILE A 60 -10.92 6.52 2.65
N HIS A 61 -10.69 7.80 3.00
CA HIS A 61 -11.71 8.62 3.69
C HIS A 61 -13.01 8.73 2.86
N LEU A 62 -12.88 9.08 1.57
CA LEU A 62 -14.05 9.14 0.69
C LEU A 62 -14.66 7.76 0.46
N GLY A 63 -13.84 6.71 0.32
CA GLY A 63 -14.30 5.33 0.16
C GLY A 63 -15.13 4.87 1.36
N LEU A 64 -14.65 5.05 2.57
CA LEU A 64 -15.39 4.70 3.79
C LEU A 64 -16.70 5.51 3.92
N ARG A 65 -16.67 6.80 3.58
CA ARG A 65 -17.86 7.63 3.54
C ARG A 65 -18.89 7.14 2.51
N LEU A 66 -18.45 6.68 1.32
CA LEU A 66 -19.33 6.06 0.31
C LEU A 66 -19.98 4.78 0.82
N LEU A 67 -19.25 3.98 1.61
CA LEU A 67 -19.76 2.77 2.27
C LEU A 67 -20.68 3.11 3.47
N GLY A 68 -20.91 4.39 3.75
CA GLY A 68 -21.80 4.87 4.79
C GLY A 68 -21.24 4.75 6.21
N VAL A 69 -19.91 4.71 6.36
CA VAL A 69 -19.25 4.76 7.67
C VAL A 69 -19.42 6.15 8.29
N GLY A 70 -19.79 6.20 9.56
CA GLY A 70 -20.01 7.40 10.33
C GLY A 70 -19.79 7.23 11.84
N PRO A 71 -20.13 8.25 12.64
CA PRO A 71 -19.91 8.23 14.08
C PRO A 71 -20.60 7.05 14.76
N GLY A 72 -19.84 6.32 15.61
CA GLY A 72 -20.33 5.17 16.37
C GLY A 72 -20.29 3.84 15.59
N ASP A 73 -20.01 3.86 14.30
CA ASP A 73 -19.76 2.64 13.53
C ASP A 73 -18.43 1.99 13.92
N GLU A 74 -18.31 0.71 13.61
CA GLU A 74 -17.09 -0.06 13.76
C GLU A 74 -16.63 -0.54 12.38
N VAL A 75 -15.31 -0.47 12.13
CA VAL A 75 -14.69 -0.89 10.88
C VAL A 75 -13.60 -1.90 11.17
N LEU A 76 -13.69 -3.08 10.56
CA LEU A 76 -12.61 -4.06 10.60
C LEU A 76 -11.44 -3.56 9.75
N SER A 77 -10.22 -3.77 10.22
CA SER A 77 -9.00 -3.37 9.49
C SER A 77 -7.86 -4.33 9.76
N SER A 78 -7.02 -4.59 8.75
CA SER A 78 -5.74 -5.27 8.95
C SER A 78 -4.92 -4.54 10.01
N THR A 79 -4.33 -5.28 10.96
CA THR A 79 -3.47 -4.66 11.97
C THR A 79 -2.07 -4.37 11.45
N LEU A 80 -1.55 -5.21 10.55
CA LEU A 80 -0.23 -5.03 9.93
C LEU A 80 -0.40 -4.20 8.64
N THR A 81 -0.37 -2.89 8.80
CA THR A 81 -0.53 -1.91 7.71
C THR A 81 0.08 -0.57 8.10
N PHE A 82 0.16 0.35 7.14
CA PHE A 82 0.53 1.73 7.41
C PHE A 82 -0.64 2.50 8.03
N VAL A 83 -0.35 3.42 8.95
CA VAL A 83 -1.36 4.19 9.71
C VAL A 83 -2.33 4.97 8.82
N GLY A 84 -1.91 5.35 7.62
CA GLY A 84 -2.76 6.04 6.64
C GLY A 84 -3.97 5.23 6.17
N GLY A 85 -3.92 3.88 6.29
CA GLY A 85 -5.04 2.98 6.02
C GLY A 85 -6.12 3.01 7.10
N CYS A 86 -5.76 3.36 8.34
CA CYS A 86 -6.65 3.31 9.51
C CYS A 86 -7.14 4.68 9.98
N ASN A 87 -6.33 5.74 9.85
CA ASN A 87 -6.71 7.09 10.30
C ASN A 87 -8.06 7.58 9.76
N PRO A 88 -8.43 7.33 8.47
CA PRO A 88 -9.71 7.75 7.93
C PRO A 88 -10.94 7.17 8.65
N ILE A 89 -10.80 6.01 9.31
CA ILE A 89 -11.86 5.46 10.16
C ILE A 89 -12.16 6.45 11.29
N ARG A 90 -11.11 6.95 11.95
CA ARG A 90 -11.22 7.96 13.02
C ARG A 90 -11.71 9.32 12.51
N TYR A 91 -11.35 9.72 11.28
CA TYR A 91 -11.85 10.97 10.68
C TYR A 91 -13.37 10.98 10.56
N LEU A 92 -14.00 9.82 10.38
CA LEU A 92 -15.45 9.64 10.29
C LEU A 92 -16.11 9.42 11.65
N GLY A 93 -15.36 9.47 12.76
CA GLY A 93 -15.89 9.21 14.10
C GLY A 93 -16.20 7.74 14.38
N ALA A 94 -15.68 6.82 13.54
CA ALA A 94 -15.83 5.38 13.71
C ALA A 94 -14.64 4.77 14.47
N GLU A 95 -14.84 3.55 14.97
CA GLU A 95 -13.86 2.80 15.75
C GLU A 95 -13.21 1.70 14.89
N PRO A 96 -11.87 1.65 14.77
CA PRO A 96 -11.20 0.54 14.13
C PRO A 96 -11.18 -0.69 15.06
N ILE A 97 -11.41 -1.86 14.46
CA ILE A 97 -11.21 -3.17 15.10
C ILE A 97 -10.13 -3.89 14.30
N PHE A 98 -9.05 -4.26 14.95
CA PHE A 98 -7.87 -4.80 14.27
C PHE A 98 -7.90 -6.32 14.15
N LEU A 99 -7.54 -6.80 12.97
CA LEU A 99 -7.47 -8.22 12.63
C LEU A 99 -6.02 -8.62 12.35
N ASP A 100 -5.64 -9.79 12.88
CA ASP A 100 -4.29 -10.32 12.73
C ASP A 100 -3.98 -10.81 11.32
N SER A 101 -2.71 -11.05 11.07
CA SER A 101 -2.12 -11.57 9.83
C SER A 101 -1.93 -13.08 9.89
N GLY A 102 -1.77 -13.70 8.69
CA GLY A 102 -1.30 -15.08 8.56
C GLY A 102 0.17 -15.13 8.12
N TYR A 103 0.93 -16.10 8.64
CA TYR A 103 2.34 -16.29 8.26
C TYR A 103 2.56 -16.60 6.78
N SER A 104 1.58 -17.23 6.12
CA SER A 104 1.69 -17.67 4.73
C SER A 104 1.75 -16.52 3.72
N THR A 105 1.20 -15.35 4.08
CA THR A 105 1.10 -14.19 3.17
C THR A 105 1.45 -12.87 3.83
N TRP A 106 1.52 -12.83 5.17
CA TRP A 106 1.61 -11.66 6.06
C TRP A 106 0.40 -10.72 5.96
N ASN A 107 -0.53 -11.01 5.08
CA ASN A 107 -1.80 -10.29 4.97
C ASN A 107 -2.84 -10.79 5.99
N LEU A 108 -3.98 -10.13 6.03
CA LEU A 108 -5.13 -10.52 6.86
C LEU A 108 -5.42 -12.02 6.75
N ASP A 109 -5.50 -12.70 7.92
CA ASP A 109 -5.89 -14.10 8.00
C ASP A 109 -7.43 -14.25 7.89
N PRO A 110 -7.94 -14.96 6.86
CA PRO A 110 -9.38 -15.22 6.73
C PRO A 110 -10.02 -15.93 7.92
N ASN A 111 -9.27 -16.76 8.66
CA ASN A 111 -9.79 -17.45 9.84
C ASN A 111 -10.03 -16.46 11.00
N ILE A 112 -9.15 -15.47 11.16
CA ILE A 112 -9.33 -14.38 12.14
C ILE A 112 -10.54 -13.51 11.76
N LEU A 113 -10.74 -13.26 10.47
CA LEU A 113 -11.92 -12.55 9.97
C LEU A 113 -13.22 -13.32 10.26
N GLU A 114 -13.23 -14.64 10.04
CA GLU A 114 -14.39 -15.48 10.33
C GLU A 114 -14.73 -15.47 11.83
N ASP A 115 -13.72 -15.59 12.71
CA ASP A 115 -13.92 -15.51 14.16
C ASP A 115 -14.47 -14.14 14.58
N ALA A 116 -13.95 -13.06 14.02
CA ALA A 116 -14.44 -11.71 14.26
C ALA A 116 -15.92 -11.59 13.85
N PHE A 117 -16.30 -11.99 12.65
CA PHE A 117 -17.68 -11.93 12.20
C PHE A 117 -18.62 -12.77 13.06
N ARG A 118 -18.24 -14.00 13.41
CA ARG A 118 -19.03 -14.86 14.28
C ARG A 118 -19.32 -14.21 15.64
N LYS A 119 -18.29 -13.67 16.30
CA LYS A 119 -18.41 -13.01 17.60
C LYS A 119 -19.23 -11.71 17.50
N ARG A 120 -19.06 -10.95 16.42
CA ARG A 120 -19.83 -9.70 16.20
C ARG A 120 -21.30 -9.98 15.88
N ALA A 121 -21.59 -11.01 15.11
CA ALA A 121 -22.97 -11.45 14.84
C ALA A 121 -23.70 -11.89 16.12
N GLN A 122 -23.03 -12.63 17.02
CA GLN A 122 -23.58 -12.99 18.33
C GLN A 122 -23.92 -11.76 19.18
N ARG A 123 -23.12 -10.70 19.09
CA ARG A 123 -23.38 -9.41 19.76
C ARG A 123 -24.43 -8.56 19.04
N LYS A 124 -24.94 -8.99 17.88
CA LYS A 124 -25.85 -8.23 17.00
C LYS A 124 -25.27 -6.86 16.58
N LYS A 125 -23.96 -6.77 16.46
CA LYS A 125 -23.24 -5.56 16.10
C LYS A 125 -22.18 -5.89 15.02
N LEU A 126 -22.64 -6.04 13.78
CA LEU A 126 -21.76 -6.24 12.63
C LEU A 126 -20.99 -4.95 12.30
N PRO A 127 -19.74 -5.05 11.84
CA PRO A 127 -18.98 -3.89 11.40
C PRO A 127 -19.59 -3.26 10.14
N ARG A 128 -19.42 -1.96 9.97
CA ARG A 128 -19.95 -1.22 8.82
C ARG A 128 -19.19 -1.50 7.53
N ALA A 129 -17.89 -1.76 7.62
CA ALA A 129 -17.01 -2.07 6.49
C ALA A 129 -15.79 -2.88 6.96
N LEU A 130 -15.09 -3.49 5.99
CA LEU A 130 -13.73 -4.03 6.13
C LEU A 130 -12.77 -3.21 5.27
N VAL A 131 -11.64 -2.79 5.86
CA VAL A 131 -10.46 -2.29 5.12
C VAL A 131 -9.40 -3.39 5.12
N VAL A 132 -9.10 -3.94 3.95
CA VAL A 132 -8.06 -4.96 3.78
C VAL A 132 -6.84 -4.37 3.08
N ALA A 133 -5.67 -4.43 3.73
CA ALA A 133 -4.43 -3.98 3.12
C ALA A 133 -3.80 -5.11 2.26
N HIS A 134 -3.19 -4.73 1.14
CA HIS A 134 -2.37 -5.60 0.30
C HIS A 134 -0.90 -5.30 0.58
N LEU A 135 -0.36 -5.98 1.58
CA LEU A 135 0.89 -5.64 2.24
C LEU A 135 2.12 -5.82 1.32
N TYR A 136 2.98 -4.80 1.25
CA TYR A 136 4.26 -4.77 0.53
C TYR A 136 4.20 -5.18 -0.95
N GLY A 137 3.02 -5.18 -1.55
CA GLY A 137 2.83 -5.53 -2.95
C GLY A 137 2.27 -6.94 -3.17
N GLN A 138 1.79 -7.62 -2.14
CA GLN A 138 1.11 -8.90 -2.24
C GLN A 138 -0.36 -8.77 -1.88
N CYS A 139 -1.26 -9.24 -2.75
CA CYS A 139 -2.68 -9.33 -2.43
C CYS A 139 -2.92 -10.23 -1.20
N ALA A 140 -3.87 -9.83 -0.37
CA ALA A 140 -4.50 -10.73 0.59
C ALA A 140 -5.24 -11.86 -0.15
N ASP A 141 -5.56 -12.96 0.53
CA ASP A 141 -6.37 -14.03 -0.04
C ASP A 141 -7.84 -13.59 -0.12
N MET A 142 -8.20 -12.99 -1.25
CA MET A 142 -9.47 -12.28 -1.40
C MET A 142 -10.67 -13.19 -1.53
N ASP A 143 -10.56 -14.40 -2.05
CA ASP A 143 -11.74 -15.28 -2.23
C ASP A 143 -12.42 -15.61 -0.92
N PRO A 144 -11.72 -16.15 0.11
CA PRO A 144 -12.35 -16.42 1.41
C PRO A 144 -12.78 -15.13 2.12
N ILE A 145 -11.99 -14.03 2.01
CA ILE A 145 -12.37 -12.74 2.60
C ILE A 145 -13.68 -12.24 2.01
N LEU A 146 -13.80 -12.21 0.69
CA LEU A 146 -15.02 -11.75 0.00
C LEU A 146 -16.22 -12.68 0.24
N ALA A 147 -15.99 -14.00 0.35
CA ALA A 147 -17.05 -14.95 0.68
C ALA A 147 -17.64 -14.65 2.06
N LEU A 148 -16.80 -14.45 3.07
CA LEU A 148 -17.20 -14.08 4.42
C LEU A 148 -17.92 -12.71 4.43
N CYS A 149 -17.36 -11.71 3.78
CA CYS A 149 -17.96 -10.37 3.72
C CYS A 149 -19.35 -10.39 3.08
N ARG A 150 -19.54 -11.15 1.98
CA ARG A 150 -20.86 -11.35 1.37
C ARG A 150 -21.84 -12.04 2.29
N GLN A 151 -21.39 -13.07 3.01
CA GLN A 151 -22.24 -13.81 3.97
C GLN A 151 -22.80 -12.90 5.07
N TYR A 152 -22.02 -11.95 5.55
CA TYR A 152 -22.41 -11.02 6.61
C TYR A 152 -22.91 -9.66 6.11
N GLY A 153 -22.92 -9.42 4.80
CA GLY A 153 -23.38 -8.16 4.21
C GLY A 153 -22.46 -6.97 4.52
N VAL A 154 -21.16 -7.19 4.68
CA VAL A 154 -20.17 -6.17 5.01
C VAL A 154 -19.37 -5.81 3.76
N PRO A 155 -19.38 -4.55 3.30
CA PRO A 155 -18.63 -4.11 2.14
C PRO A 155 -17.12 -4.05 2.42
N VAL A 156 -16.33 -4.19 1.33
CA VAL A 156 -14.87 -4.27 1.38
C VAL A 156 -14.21 -3.10 0.65
N LEU A 157 -13.33 -2.39 1.35
CA LEU A 157 -12.38 -1.45 0.77
C LEU A 157 -11.00 -2.10 0.74
N GLU A 158 -10.42 -2.22 -0.47
CA GLU A 158 -9.06 -2.69 -0.66
C GLU A 158 -8.08 -1.51 -0.57
N ASP A 159 -7.19 -1.53 0.44
CA ASP A 159 -6.04 -0.63 0.49
C ASP A 159 -4.89 -1.24 -0.33
N ALA A 160 -4.87 -0.92 -1.62
CA ALA A 160 -3.84 -1.31 -2.58
C ALA A 160 -2.72 -0.26 -2.70
N ALA A 161 -2.52 0.58 -1.68
CA ALA A 161 -1.48 1.62 -1.66
C ALA A 161 -0.06 1.09 -1.90
N GLU A 162 0.17 -0.17 -1.66
CA GLU A 162 1.46 -0.85 -1.80
C GLU A 162 1.46 -1.88 -2.95
N ALA A 163 0.32 -2.08 -3.62
CA ALA A 163 0.08 -3.22 -4.49
C ALA A 163 -0.32 -2.86 -5.93
N LEU A 164 -0.04 -1.64 -6.39
CA LEU A 164 -0.27 -1.30 -7.79
C LEU A 164 0.60 -2.19 -8.70
N GLY A 165 -0.04 -2.85 -9.68
CA GLY A 165 0.60 -3.84 -10.55
C GLY A 165 0.59 -5.27 -9.99
N SER A 166 0.13 -5.49 -8.75
CA SER A 166 -0.10 -6.84 -8.22
C SER A 166 -1.39 -7.42 -8.78
N THR A 167 -1.48 -8.75 -8.81
CA THR A 167 -2.70 -9.46 -9.22
C THR A 167 -3.12 -10.52 -8.20
N TYR A 168 -4.40 -10.83 -8.22
CA TYR A 168 -5.01 -11.98 -7.56
C TYR A 168 -5.79 -12.77 -8.62
N LYS A 169 -5.34 -13.99 -8.97
CA LYS A 169 -5.94 -14.82 -10.03
C LYS A 169 -6.19 -14.00 -11.29
N ASP A 170 -5.12 -13.36 -11.79
CA ASP A 170 -5.06 -12.50 -12.98
C ASP A 170 -5.91 -11.21 -12.93
N ARG A 171 -6.61 -10.94 -11.84
CA ARG A 171 -7.33 -9.68 -11.63
C ARG A 171 -6.44 -8.68 -10.88
N PRO A 172 -6.41 -7.40 -11.29
CA PRO A 172 -5.60 -6.38 -10.59
C PRO A 172 -6.03 -6.23 -9.12
N ALA A 173 -5.05 -6.12 -8.21
CA ALA A 173 -5.29 -5.73 -6.83
C ALA A 173 -6.04 -4.39 -6.78
N GLY A 174 -6.96 -4.23 -5.83
CA GLY A 174 -7.82 -3.04 -5.71
C GLY A 174 -9.06 -3.07 -6.59
N THR A 175 -9.34 -4.20 -7.31
CA THR A 175 -10.53 -4.35 -8.16
C THR A 175 -11.44 -5.51 -7.74
N LEU A 176 -11.17 -6.11 -6.60
CA LEU A 176 -11.82 -7.34 -6.14
C LEU A 176 -12.98 -7.03 -5.19
N GLY A 177 -12.82 -6.02 -4.33
CA GLY A 177 -13.82 -5.54 -3.39
C GLY A 177 -14.76 -4.50 -4.00
N ASP A 178 -15.47 -3.78 -3.14
CA ASP A 178 -16.44 -2.74 -3.54
C ASP A 178 -15.74 -1.45 -3.97
N ILE A 179 -14.65 -1.09 -3.29
CA ILE A 179 -13.82 0.09 -3.55
C ILE A 179 -12.36 -0.31 -3.42
N GLY A 180 -11.51 0.13 -4.35
CA GLY A 180 -10.06 0.04 -4.25
C GLY A 180 -9.41 1.41 -4.18
N VAL A 181 -8.28 1.50 -3.46
CA VAL A 181 -7.52 2.75 -3.38
C VAL A 181 -6.04 2.50 -3.62
N PHE A 182 -5.38 3.46 -4.25
CA PHE A 182 -3.96 3.40 -4.60
C PHE A 182 -3.22 4.64 -4.14
N SER A 183 -1.92 4.50 -3.89
CA SER A 183 -1.04 5.58 -3.46
C SER A 183 0.03 5.89 -4.49
N PHE A 184 0.23 7.18 -4.74
CA PHE A 184 1.32 7.70 -5.55
C PHE A 184 2.27 8.58 -4.73
N ASN A 185 2.43 8.26 -3.42
CA ASN A 185 3.42 8.94 -2.59
C ASN A 185 4.84 8.67 -3.11
N GLY A 186 5.81 9.52 -2.73
CA GLY A 186 7.17 9.53 -3.28
C GLY A 186 7.91 8.19 -3.28
N ASN A 187 7.63 7.32 -2.31
CA ASN A 187 8.30 6.03 -2.15
C ASN A 187 7.57 4.83 -2.76
N LYS A 188 6.42 5.04 -3.43
CA LYS A 188 5.62 3.95 -4.02
C LYS A 188 6.22 3.45 -5.33
N ILE A 189 5.62 2.40 -5.92
CA ILE A 189 6.10 1.78 -7.17
C ILE A 189 6.19 2.80 -8.29
N ILE A 190 5.17 3.64 -8.42
CA ILE A 190 5.15 4.89 -9.20
C ILE A 190 4.70 6.04 -8.30
N THR A 191 5.05 7.26 -8.67
CA THR A 191 4.78 8.44 -7.84
C THR A 191 4.19 9.60 -8.64
N THR A 192 3.37 10.40 -7.95
CA THR A 192 3.02 11.77 -8.36
C THR A 192 3.53 12.78 -7.34
N THR A 193 4.64 12.49 -6.63
CA THR A 193 5.14 13.15 -5.41
C THR A 193 4.23 12.93 -4.21
N GLY A 194 2.98 13.24 -4.32
CA GLY A 194 1.85 12.94 -3.46
C GLY A 194 0.59 12.78 -4.30
N GLY A 195 -0.27 11.85 -3.94
CA GLY A 195 -1.49 11.55 -4.68
C GLY A 195 -2.08 10.20 -4.33
N GLY A 196 -3.27 9.95 -4.82
CA GLY A 196 -3.96 8.68 -4.71
C GLY A 196 -5.03 8.54 -5.80
N MET A 197 -5.55 7.33 -5.92
CA MET A 197 -6.67 7.01 -6.81
C MET A 197 -7.70 6.19 -6.05
N LEU A 198 -8.97 6.48 -6.26
CA LEU A 198 -10.07 5.63 -5.83
C LEU A 198 -10.71 5.01 -7.07
N VAL A 199 -10.93 3.71 -7.04
CA VAL A 199 -11.61 2.96 -8.10
C VAL A 199 -12.79 2.18 -7.54
N SER A 200 -13.80 1.97 -8.39
CA SER A 200 -14.94 1.10 -8.09
C SER A 200 -15.65 0.70 -9.38
N SER A 201 -16.19 -0.51 -9.43
CA SER A 201 -17.12 -0.92 -10.50
C SER A 201 -18.42 -0.13 -10.46
N ASN A 202 -18.76 0.49 -9.33
CA ASN A 202 -19.90 1.40 -9.20
C ASN A 202 -19.51 2.82 -9.64
N ALA A 203 -19.76 3.14 -10.92
CA ALA A 203 -19.45 4.45 -11.47
C ALA A 203 -20.15 5.62 -10.74
N ALA A 204 -21.31 5.38 -10.10
CA ALA A 204 -21.99 6.41 -9.32
C ALA A 204 -21.20 6.78 -8.07
N TRP A 205 -20.51 5.82 -7.43
CA TRP A 205 -19.62 6.10 -6.30
C TRP A 205 -18.39 6.90 -6.73
N VAL A 206 -17.78 6.56 -7.86
CA VAL A 206 -16.63 7.32 -8.39
C VAL A 206 -17.04 8.76 -8.73
N LYS A 207 -18.22 8.95 -9.36
CA LYS A 207 -18.78 10.28 -9.60
C LYS A 207 -19.05 11.06 -8.29
N LYS A 208 -19.56 10.38 -7.27
CA LYS A 208 -19.82 10.97 -5.96
C LYS A 208 -18.51 11.35 -5.23
N ALA A 209 -17.49 10.48 -5.26
CA ALA A 209 -16.16 10.80 -4.72
C ALA A 209 -15.55 12.02 -5.42
N ARG A 210 -15.68 12.11 -6.76
CA ARG A 210 -15.24 13.28 -7.53
C ARG A 210 -15.94 14.55 -7.09
N PHE A 211 -17.26 14.50 -6.92
CA PHE A 211 -18.06 15.62 -6.43
C PHE A 211 -17.60 16.07 -5.03
N TRP A 212 -17.47 15.15 -4.09
CA TRP A 212 -17.00 15.47 -2.74
C TRP A 212 -15.56 15.98 -2.70
N SER A 213 -14.69 15.51 -3.59
CA SER A 213 -13.28 15.93 -3.63
C SER A 213 -13.08 17.38 -4.08
N GLN A 214 -14.13 18.00 -4.63
CA GLN A 214 -14.18 19.39 -5.11
C GLN A 214 -15.16 20.24 -4.27
N GLN A 215 -15.11 20.10 -2.96
CA GLN A 215 -15.94 20.77 -1.94
C GLN A 215 -17.44 20.52 -2.07
N ALA A 216 -17.87 19.49 -2.83
CA ALA A 216 -19.29 19.20 -3.10
C ALA A 216 -20.07 20.42 -3.63
N ARG A 217 -19.46 21.16 -4.56
CA ARG A 217 -20.09 22.32 -5.17
C ARG A 217 -21.20 21.88 -6.11
N ASP A 218 -22.40 22.36 -5.83
CA ASP A 218 -23.58 22.10 -6.66
C ASP A 218 -23.49 22.83 -8.02
N PRO A 219 -24.12 22.28 -9.08
CA PRO A 219 -24.22 22.95 -10.37
C PRO A 219 -25.03 24.24 -10.25
N GLY A 220 -24.53 25.36 -10.78
CA GLY A 220 -25.27 26.64 -10.75
C GLY A 220 -24.33 27.83 -10.95
N LEU A 221 -24.94 29.04 -11.03
CA LEU A 221 -24.17 30.28 -11.11
C LEU A 221 -23.60 30.68 -9.75
N ALA A 222 -24.36 30.44 -8.68
CA ALA A 222 -23.91 30.67 -7.31
C ALA A 222 -23.06 29.49 -6.81
N TYR A 223 -22.17 29.75 -5.84
CA TYR A 223 -21.49 28.71 -5.10
C TYR A 223 -22.42 28.18 -4.01
N GLU A 224 -23.12 27.10 -4.31
CA GLU A 224 -23.99 26.42 -3.37
C GLU A 224 -23.39 25.05 -3.01
N HIS A 225 -23.65 24.60 -1.78
CA HIS A 225 -23.12 23.35 -1.25
C HIS A 225 -24.22 22.67 -0.42
N SER A 226 -24.95 21.73 -1.01
CA SER A 226 -25.99 20.94 -0.33
C SER A 226 -25.41 19.83 0.54
N GLU A 227 -24.15 19.48 0.35
CA GLU A 227 -23.44 18.45 1.10
C GLU A 227 -22.05 18.95 1.53
N MET A 228 -21.53 18.36 2.60
CA MET A 228 -20.15 18.59 3.00
C MET A 228 -19.20 17.91 2.02
N GLY A 229 -18.25 18.66 1.46
CA GLY A 229 -17.19 18.19 0.60
C GLY A 229 -15.80 18.49 1.17
N TYR A 230 -14.77 18.20 0.38
CA TYR A 230 -13.36 18.32 0.77
C TYR A 230 -12.54 18.91 -0.37
N ASN A 231 -11.40 19.48 -0.05
CA ASN A 231 -10.38 19.86 -1.03
C ASN A 231 -9.40 18.70 -1.25
N TYR A 232 -9.88 17.63 -1.90
CA TYR A 232 -9.13 16.38 -2.08
C TYR A 232 -8.81 16.06 -3.55
N ARG A 233 -9.07 16.99 -4.48
CA ARG A 233 -8.78 16.77 -5.89
C ARG A 233 -7.26 16.82 -6.14
N MET A 234 -6.74 15.92 -6.98
CA MET A 234 -5.35 15.97 -7.44
C MET A 234 -5.11 17.23 -8.31
N SER A 235 -3.92 17.80 -8.28
CA SER A 235 -3.55 18.89 -9.19
C SER A 235 -3.18 18.37 -10.58
N ASN A 236 -3.39 19.21 -11.60
CA ASN A 236 -3.09 18.88 -12.99
C ASN A 236 -1.58 18.63 -13.24
N VAL A 237 -0.71 19.30 -12.49
CA VAL A 237 0.74 19.09 -12.56
C VAL A 237 1.11 17.70 -12.05
N LEU A 238 0.56 17.30 -10.89
CA LEU A 238 0.82 15.98 -10.31
C LEU A 238 0.24 14.86 -11.19
N ALA A 239 -0.94 15.08 -11.79
CA ALA A 239 -1.52 14.15 -12.75
C ALA A 239 -0.63 13.96 -13.99
N GLY A 240 0.02 15.03 -14.47
CA GLY A 240 1.01 14.94 -15.55
C GLY A 240 2.20 14.04 -15.18
N ILE A 241 2.72 14.16 -13.96
CA ILE A 241 3.74 13.23 -13.45
C ILE A 241 3.19 11.80 -13.47
N GLY A 242 1.95 11.60 -12.97
CA GLY A 242 1.29 10.29 -12.91
C GLY A 242 1.16 9.61 -14.26
N ARG A 243 0.84 10.36 -15.33
CA ARG A 243 0.79 9.85 -16.70
C ARG A 243 2.13 9.27 -17.14
N GLY A 244 3.23 10.06 -17.04
CA GLY A 244 4.55 9.56 -17.38
C GLY A 244 5.02 8.37 -16.53
N GLN A 245 4.65 8.35 -15.26
CA GLN A 245 4.95 7.22 -14.38
C GLN A 245 4.12 5.96 -14.73
N LEU A 246 2.88 6.11 -15.18
CA LEU A 246 2.03 4.98 -15.57
C LEU A 246 2.57 4.25 -16.81
N GLU A 247 3.20 4.97 -17.74
CA GLU A 247 3.85 4.41 -18.94
C GLU A 247 4.94 3.39 -18.60
N VAL A 248 5.60 3.54 -17.46
CA VAL A 248 6.72 2.68 -17.03
C VAL A 248 6.37 1.72 -15.89
N LEU A 249 5.09 1.60 -15.50
CA LEU A 249 4.65 0.79 -14.36
C LEU A 249 5.17 -0.66 -14.43
N ASP A 250 4.98 -1.36 -15.54
CA ASP A 250 5.39 -2.77 -15.67
C ASP A 250 6.91 -2.94 -15.56
N LEU A 251 7.65 -2.00 -16.14
CA LEU A 251 9.11 -1.98 -15.99
C LEU A 251 9.51 -1.82 -14.50
N ARG A 252 8.85 -0.92 -13.76
CA ARG A 252 9.13 -0.70 -12.33
C ARG A 252 8.80 -1.92 -11.49
N VAL A 253 7.68 -2.60 -11.76
CA VAL A 253 7.30 -3.86 -11.12
C VAL A 253 8.39 -4.92 -11.36
N ASN A 254 8.79 -5.13 -12.61
CA ASN A 254 9.80 -6.12 -12.95
C ASN A 254 11.16 -5.84 -12.28
N GLN A 255 11.59 -4.57 -12.25
CA GLN A 255 12.83 -4.17 -11.59
C GLN A 255 12.80 -4.45 -10.08
N ARG A 256 11.70 -4.11 -9.38
CA ARG A 256 11.56 -4.37 -7.93
C ARG A 256 11.54 -5.88 -7.63
N ARG A 257 10.86 -6.66 -8.45
CA ARG A 257 10.85 -8.13 -8.34
C ARG A 257 12.25 -8.71 -8.52
N ALA A 258 12.99 -8.25 -9.54
CA ALA A 258 14.37 -8.68 -9.77
C ALA A 258 15.27 -8.36 -8.57
N ILE A 259 15.15 -7.16 -7.99
CA ILE A 259 15.90 -6.76 -6.78
C ILE A 259 15.58 -7.72 -5.61
N ALA A 260 14.31 -8.01 -5.35
CA ALA A 260 13.90 -8.89 -4.26
C ALA A 260 14.44 -10.33 -4.45
N PHE A 261 14.42 -10.84 -5.68
CA PHE A 261 14.90 -12.18 -5.97
C PHE A 261 16.42 -12.27 -5.91
N ARG A 262 17.16 -11.25 -6.37
CA ARG A 262 18.62 -11.20 -6.17
C ARG A 262 19.00 -11.23 -4.68
N TYR A 263 18.28 -10.51 -3.81
CA TYR A 263 18.47 -10.64 -2.37
C TYR A 263 18.18 -12.05 -1.86
N ARG A 264 17.04 -12.65 -2.27
CA ARG A 264 16.70 -14.03 -1.91
C ARG A 264 17.83 -15.00 -2.24
N ASP A 265 18.32 -14.93 -3.48
CA ASP A 265 19.33 -15.85 -3.98
C ASP A 265 20.70 -15.61 -3.32
N ALA A 266 21.04 -14.34 -3.04
CA ALA A 266 22.25 -13.96 -2.34
C ALA A 266 22.26 -14.34 -0.85
N PHE A 267 21.11 -14.65 -0.26
CA PHE A 267 20.95 -15.05 1.13
C PHE A 267 20.57 -16.54 1.28
N ALA A 268 20.51 -17.29 0.18
CA ALA A 268 20.06 -18.68 0.19
C ALA A 268 20.90 -19.62 1.07
N ASP A 269 22.18 -19.30 1.25
CA ASP A 269 23.13 -20.03 2.10
C ASP A 269 23.19 -19.50 3.54
N LEU A 270 22.49 -18.40 3.86
CA LEU A 270 22.47 -17.81 5.20
C LEU A 270 21.33 -18.41 6.03
N PRO A 271 21.62 -19.02 7.18
CA PRO A 271 20.56 -19.46 8.08
C PRO A 271 19.84 -18.25 8.69
N GLY A 272 18.58 -18.42 9.03
CA GLY A 272 17.82 -17.44 9.81
C GLY A 272 17.40 -16.16 9.08
N ILE A 273 17.56 -16.06 7.75
CA ILE A 273 17.01 -14.97 6.94
C ILE A 273 16.07 -15.52 5.89
N THR A 274 14.83 -15.04 5.85
CA THR A 274 13.79 -15.57 4.95
C THR A 274 13.02 -14.45 4.29
N LEU A 275 12.93 -14.48 2.94
CA LEU A 275 12.09 -13.52 2.17
C LEU A 275 10.60 -13.70 2.52
N MET A 276 9.84 -12.60 2.50
CA MET A 276 8.38 -12.62 2.55
C MET A 276 7.81 -13.68 1.60
N PRO A 277 6.91 -14.57 2.05
CA PRO A 277 6.34 -15.63 1.22
C PRO A 277 5.68 -15.06 -0.04
N GLN A 278 5.82 -15.80 -1.15
CA GLN A 278 5.14 -15.49 -2.41
C GLN A 278 3.87 -16.34 -2.49
N ALA A 279 2.70 -15.72 -2.39
CA ALA A 279 1.44 -16.42 -2.50
C ALA A 279 1.24 -17.00 -3.92
N PRO A 280 0.76 -18.24 -4.06
CA PRO A 280 0.66 -18.90 -5.38
C PRO A 280 -0.49 -18.39 -6.25
N TYR A 281 -1.35 -17.56 -5.71
CA TYR A 281 -2.58 -17.11 -6.36
C TYR A 281 -2.44 -15.81 -7.16
N GLY A 282 -1.25 -15.23 -7.26
CA GLY A 282 -1.10 -14.00 -8.03
C GLY A 282 0.33 -13.45 -8.09
N LEU A 283 0.45 -12.28 -8.71
CA LEU A 283 1.71 -11.57 -8.83
C LEU A 283 1.95 -10.69 -7.60
N HIS A 284 3.04 -10.95 -6.88
CA HIS A 284 3.57 -10.06 -5.85
C HIS A 284 4.58 -9.10 -6.48
N THR A 285 4.36 -7.79 -6.37
CA THR A 285 5.25 -6.78 -6.99
C THR A 285 6.54 -6.56 -6.21
N ASN A 286 6.62 -7.01 -4.96
CA ASN A 286 7.74 -6.75 -4.05
C ASN A 286 8.06 -5.24 -3.97
N TRP A 287 7.03 -4.42 -3.68
CA TRP A 287 7.23 -2.98 -3.49
C TRP A 287 8.41 -2.70 -2.58
N LEU A 288 8.52 -3.42 -1.47
CA LEU A 288 9.74 -3.52 -0.66
C LEU A 288 10.19 -4.97 -0.56
N SER A 289 11.52 -5.17 -0.52
CA SER A 289 12.16 -6.46 -0.26
C SER A 289 12.17 -6.69 1.24
N CYS A 290 11.22 -7.49 1.73
CA CYS A 290 10.97 -7.72 3.15
C CYS A 290 11.45 -9.10 3.57
N PHE A 291 12.18 -9.18 4.69
CA PHE A 291 12.73 -10.42 5.24
C PHE A 291 12.40 -10.58 6.71
N LEU A 292 12.34 -11.83 7.16
CA LEU A 292 12.37 -12.16 8.59
C LEU A 292 13.78 -12.58 9.00
N ILE A 293 14.16 -12.18 10.20
CA ILE A 293 15.42 -12.58 10.86
C ILE A 293 15.08 -13.48 12.04
N ASP A 294 15.56 -14.71 12.02
CA ASP A 294 15.64 -15.55 13.19
C ASP A 294 16.97 -15.27 13.89
N GLU A 295 16.93 -14.65 15.06
CA GLU A 295 18.12 -14.19 15.77
C GLU A 295 19.08 -15.34 16.15
N ARG A 296 18.52 -16.52 16.44
CA ARG A 296 19.31 -17.67 16.88
C ARG A 296 20.10 -18.28 15.73
N GLU A 297 19.45 -18.39 14.58
CA GLU A 297 20.06 -19.00 13.38
C GLU A 297 20.94 -17.98 12.63
N PHE A 298 20.49 -16.72 12.53
CA PHE A 298 21.21 -15.65 11.85
C PHE A 298 22.43 -15.13 12.66
N GLY A 299 22.45 -15.38 13.98
CA GLY A 299 23.52 -14.93 14.87
C GLY A 299 23.43 -13.44 15.30
N SER A 300 22.39 -12.73 14.87
CA SER A 300 22.17 -11.32 15.20
C SER A 300 20.69 -10.95 15.16
N SER A 301 20.26 -10.02 16.02
CA SER A 301 18.88 -9.56 16.01
C SER A 301 18.58 -8.62 14.84
N ARG A 302 17.29 -8.54 14.42
CA ARG A 302 16.82 -7.59 13.42
C ARG A 302 17.28 -6.15 13.72
N ASP A 303 17.21 -5.71 14.96
CA ASP A 303 17.59 -4.35 15.35
C ASP A 303 19.10 -4.11 15.29
N ALA A 304 19.91 -5.15 15.60
CA ALA A 304 21.36 -5.08 15.42
C ALA A 304 21.73 -4.99 13.94
N LEU A 305 21.05 -5.76 13.07
CA LEU A 305 21.22 -5.68 11.61
C LEU A 305 20.88 -4.27 11.08
N ILE A 306 19.76 -3.68 11.51
CA ILE A 306 19.39 -2.31 11.12
C ILE A 306 20.48 -1.31 11.51
N ARG A 307 21.00 -1.42 12.73
CA ARG A 307 22.09 -0.53 13.19
C ARG A 307 23.38 -0.72 12.38
N ALA A 308 23.74 -1.97 12.07
CA ALA A 308 24.91 -2.27 11.25
C ALA A 308 24.76 -1.71 9.81
N LEU A 309 23.58 -1.83 9.21
CA LEU A 309 23.28 -1.26 7.92
C LEU A 309 23.32 0.29 7.95
N ASP A 310 22.78 0.91 8.99
CA ASP A 310 22.84 2.38 9.15
C ASP A 310 24.30 2.88 9.28
N GLN A 311 25.14 2.19 10.03
CA GLN A 311 26.58 2.46 10.12
C GLN A 311 27.31 2.27 8.78
N ALA A 312 26.80 1.36 7.94
CA ALA A 312 27.26 1.17 6.57
C ALA A 312 26.64 2.16 5.57
N ASN A 313 25.93 3.19 6.06
CA ASN A 313 25.25 4.20 5.26
C ASN A 313 24.11 3.63 4.35
N VAL A 314 23.47 2.56 4.80
CA VAL A 314 22.33 1.89 4.15
C VAL A 314 21.07 2.09 4.98
N GLU A 315 20.02 2.66 4.39
CA GLU A 315 18.72 2.77 5.04
C GLU A 315 17.99 1.42 5.00
N SER A 316 17.55 0.95 6.16
CA SER A 316 16.63 -0.16 6.33
C SER A 316 15.61 0.19 7.40
N ARG A 317 14.48 -0.50 7.42
CA ARG A 317 13.39 -0.24 8.38
C ARG A 317 12.83 -1.56 8.91
N PRO A 318 12.29 -1.57 10.14
CA PRO A 318 11.38 -2.63 10.56
C PRO A 318 10.19 -2.74 9.60
N LEU A 319 9.52 -3.89 9.57
CA LEU A 319 8.17 -3.97 9.04
C LEU A 319 7.26 -2.98 9.77
N TRP A 320 6.05 -2.74 9.22
CA TRP A 320 5.08 -1.87 9.90
C TRP A 320 4.83 -2.33 11.33
N LYS A 321 4.88 -1.39 12.26
CA LYS A 321 4.44 -1.66 13.63
C LYS A 321 2.93 -1.90 13.61
N PRO A 322 2.43 -3.05 14.12
CA PRO A 322 1.00 -3.33 14.14
C PRO A 322 0.17 -2.19 14.74
N MET A 323 -0.99 -1.91 14.14
CA MET A 323 -1.81 -0.78 14.53
C MET A 323 -2.26 -0.86 15.99
N HIS A 324 -2.60 -2.04 16.49
CA HIS A 324 -2.98 -2.25 17.89
C HIS A 324 -1.84 -1.97 18.89
N LEU A 325 -0.58 -1.90 18.44
CA LEU A 325 0.57 -1.48 19.25
C LEU A 325 0.89 0.02 19.13
N GLN A 326 0.18 0.76 18.27
CA GLN A 326 0.36 2.19 18.15
C GLN A 326 -0.30 2.91 19.32
N PRO A 327 0.37 3.89 19.96
CA PRO A 327 -0.26 4.65 21.05
C PRO A 327 -1.61 5.28 20.67
N LEU A 328 -1.75 5.69 19.39
CA LEU A 328 -2.98 6.27 18.85
C LEU A 328 -4.19 5.31 18.97
N TYR A 329 -3.97 4.01 18.91
CA TYR A 329 -4.98 2.97 18.90
C TYR A 329 -4.98 2.11 20.16
N ALA A 330 -4.33 2.59 21.22
CA ALA A 330 -4.35 1.89 22.50
C ALA A 330 -5.80 1.72 23.00
N GLY A 331 -6.17 0.49 23.33
CA GLY A 331 -7.52 0.15 23.78
C GLY A 331 -8.53 -0.19 22.69
N CYS A 332 -8.19 -0.09 21.40
CA CYS A 332 -9.03 -0.60 20.34
C CYS A 332 -9.18 -2.13 20.43
N GLU A 333 -10.37 -2.63 20.11
CA GLU A 333 -10.64 -4.10 20.07
C GLU A 333 -9.79 -4.73 18.95
N ARG A 334 -9.33 -5.96 19.22
CA ARG A 334 -8.58 -6.76 18.24
C ARG A 334 -8.95 -8.24 18.31
N TYR A 335 -8.69 -8.93 17.21
CA TYR A 335 -8.78 -10.39 17.09
C TYR A 335 -7.41 -10.92 16.67
N GLY A 336 -6.77 -11.74 17.52
CA GLY A 336 -5.37 -12.12 17.38
C GLY A 336 -4.43 -10.93 17.64
N GLY A 337 -3.31 -10.90 16.95
CA GLY A 337 -2.26 -9.88 17.02
C GLY A 337 -0.87 -10.48 17.13
N GLU A 338 -0.78 -11.72 17.57
CA GLU A 338 0.48 -12.40 17.89
C GLU A 338 1.34 -12.62 16.63
N VAL A 339 0.72 -12.91 15.49
CA VAL A 339 1.43 -13.10 14.22
C VAL A 339 2.00 -11.77 13.74
N ALA A 340 1.20 -10.72 13.73
CA ALA A 340 1.65 -9.39 13.33
C ALA A 340 2.75 -8.84 14.26
N GLU A 341 2.66 -9.11 15.57
CA GLU A 341 3.69 -8.74 16.55
C GLU A 341 5.01 -9.49 16.28
N ASP A 342 4.96 -10.79 15.98
CA ASP A 342 6.14 -11.57 15.66
C ASP A 342 6.77 -11.14 14.34
N LEU A 343 5.96 -10.92 13.29
CA LEU A 343 6.41 -10.40 12.00
C LEU A 343 7.10 -9.04 12.17
N PHE A 344 6.51 -8.12 12.95
CA PHE A 344 7.14 -6.83 13.27
C PHE A 344 8.44 -7.00 14.04
N ARG A 345 8.47 -7.87 15.05
CA ARG A 345 9.66 -8.10 15.88
C ARG A 345 10.86 -8.59 15.07
N ARG A 346 10.63 -9.47 14.09
CA ARG A 346 11.67 -10.11 13.29
C ARG A 346 11.90 -9.48 11.92
N GLY A 347 10.94 -8.69 11.44
CA GLY A 347 10.89 -8.27 10.06
C GLY A 347 11.72 -7.02 9.74
N ILE A 348 12.38 -7.03 8.59
CA ILE A 348 13.19 -5.95 8.03
C ILE A 348 12.86 -5.69 6.57
N CYS A 349 12.83 -4.42 6.17
CA CYS A 349 12.78 -3.96 4.79
C CYS A 349 14.17 -3.52 4.34
N LEU A 350 14.65 -4.04 3.21
CA LEU A 350 15.92 -3.67 2.58
C LEU A 350 15.71 -2.72 1.40
N PRO A 351 16.74 -1.98 0.95
CA PRO A 351 16.68 -1.08 -0.21
C PRO A 351 16.08 -1.75 -1.43
N SER A 352 15.03 -1.12 -1.99
CA SER A 352 14.17 -1.73 -3.01
C SER A 352 13.82 -0.79 -4.17
N SER A 353 14.50 0.37 -4.27
CA SER A 353 14.27 1.31 -5.36
C SER A 353 14.48 0.64 -6.71
N SER A 354 13.54 0.81 -7.66
CA SER A 354 13.72 0.29 -9.03
C SER A 354 14.94 0.87 -9.74
N SER A 355 15.52 1.96 -9.23
CA SER A 355 16.76 2.58 -9.69
C SER A 355 18.01 2.13 -8.92
N LEU A 356 17.91 1.14 -8.02
CA LEU A 356 19.03 0.67 -7.21
C LEU A 356 20.10 0.04 -8.13
N PRO A 357 21.33 0.61 -8.22
CA PRO A 357 22.41 0.03 -9.00
C PRO A 357 22.81 -1.35 -8.46
N GLU A 358 23.29 -2.23 -9.32
CA GLU A 358 23.72 -3.57 -8.91
C GLU A 358 24.90 -3.53 -7.93
N GLU A 359 25.82 -2.60 -8.11
CA GLU A 359 26.95 -2.38 -7.19
C GLU A 359 26.48 -1.96 -5.79
N ASP A 360 25.48 -1.07 -5.70
CA ASP A 360 24.87 -0.65 -4.42
C ASP A 360 24.12 -1.83 -3.79
N GLN A 361 23.39 -2.63 -4.59
CA GLN A 361 22.69 -3.81 -4.10
C GLN A 361 23.69 -4.85 -3.57
N LEU A 362 24.80 -5.11 -4.29
CA LEU A 362 25.86 -6.01 -3.83
C LEU A 362 26.50 -5.52 -2.53
N TYR A 363 26.67 -4.21 -2.39
CA TYR A 363 27.17 -3.61 -1.14
C TYR A 363 26.21 -3.86 0.03
N VAL A 364 24.90 -3.71 -0.19
CA VAL A 364 23.86 -4.03 0.82
C VAL A 364 23.90 -5.50 1.18
N ILE A 365 23.96 -6.40 0.19
CA ILE A 365 24.07 -7.86 0.37
C ILE A 365 25.27 -8.18 1.25
N ASN A 366 26.44 -7.66 0.91
CA ASN A 366 27.68 -7.92 1.66
C ASN A 366 27.66 -7.34 3.07
N SER A 367 26.91 -6.27 3.29
CA SER A 367 26.71 -5.70 4.63
C SER A 367 25.84 -6.60 5.50
N VAL A 368 24.78 -7.19 4.93
CA VAL A 368 23.94 -8.20 5.61
C VAL A 368 24.77 -9.46 5.92
N ARG A 369 25.49 -9.99 4.93
CA ARG A 369 26.32 -11.20 5.07
C ARG A 369 27.37 -11.05 6.16
N ARG A 370 28.08 -9.92 6.22
CA ARG A 370 29.05 -9.62 7.30
C ARG A 370 28.39 -9.62 8.70
N THR A 371 27.15 -9.13 8.80
CA THR A 371 26.43 -9.14 10.07
C THR A 371 26.06 -10.57 10.51
N ALA A 372 25.85 -11.48 9.57
CA ALA A 372 25.66 -12.91 9.82
C ALA A 372 26.98 -13.68 10.01
N GLY A 373 28.13 -13.03 9.94
CA GLY A 373 29.45 -13.69 10.02
C GLY A 373 29.84 -14.50 8.78
N ALA A 374 29.18 -14.26 7.64
CA ALA A 374 29.41 -14.98 6.38
C ALA A 374 30.33 -14.20 5.42
N ASP A 375 30.96 -14.92 4.50
CA ASP A 375 31.83 -14.35 3.48
C ASP A 375 31.09 -13.39 2.54
N ALA A 376 31.81 -12.39 2.08
CA ALA A 376 31.33 -11.46 1.08
C ALA A 376 31.26 -12.11 -0.31
N LEU A 377 30.24 -11.78 -1.10
CA LEU A 377 30.17 -12.15 -2.51
C LEU A 377 31.02 -11.21 -3.35
N THR A 378 31.73 -11.75 -4.36
CA THR A 378 32.54 -10.95 -5.28
C THR A 378 31.72 -10.39 -6.45
N GLN A 379 30.59 -10.99 -6.75
CA GLN A 379 29.65 -10.58 -7.80
C GLN A 379 28.22 -10.97 -7.45
N MET A 380 27.25 -10.42 -8.18
CA MET A 380 25.84 -10.81 -8.01
C MET A 380 25.63 -12.27 -8.43
N VAL A 381 24.78 -12.95 -7.69
CA VAL A 381 24.26 -14.26 -8.09
C VAL A 381 23.36 -14.06 -9.31
N GLN A 382 23.64 -14.78 -10.41
CA GLN A 382 22.88 -14.67 -11.66
C GLN A 382 21.49 -15.29 -11.55
#